data_b411f0bcd2b45143f2ee71a7fcb5b3dd
#
_entry.id   b411f0bcd2b45143f2ee71a7fcb5b3dd
#
_cell.length_a   1.000
_cell.length_b   1.000
_cell.length_c   1.000
_cell.angle_alpha   90.00
_cell.angle_beta   90.00
_cell.angle_gamma   90.00
#
_symmetry.space_group_name_H-M   'P 1'
#
loop_
_entity.id
_entity.type
_entity.pdbx_description
1 polymer ?
#
loop_
_entity_poly.entity_id
_entity_poly.type
_entity_poly.pdbx_seq_one_letter_code
_entity_poly.pdbx_strand_id
1 'polypeptide(L)'
;MKMKVLQTISGFSVQSGGTTSSTYALMDGLWKIGASADLLTVRPASPSEVSMGKGRPWLKEVANDYSRPFFFSRHAQQFLAGQDYDLFHCNGLWMGVNHDTCRIARRRRLPYIISPHGMLYPAALKHHAWKKTVLRALWYNRDILQATCLHATCTQELAHCRRFGYRGPVAVIPNPLTIPKEADWKEEAAGESDCRRIGFLGRLHPIKKVENLLYAIALLAPEERRKMRLTIMGCGASGYERFLQSEVHRLGIEGEVEFAGFVEGEEKFRMLSALSALMVPSEQENFGMIVPEALACGTPVYASLGTPWSVLETEHCGWWRDNSPETIARTIRDILGLPESVLTEMGRNGRQLVEDNFEPLKVAQMMNRLYEWIIKDGLAPESRPEFVDVL
;
A
#
# COMPACT_ATOMS: atom_id res chain seq x y z
N MET A 1 -17.97 27.25 11.02
CA MET A 1 -18.43 25.84 11.14
C MET A 1 -17.23 24.91 11.04
N LYS A 2 -17.20 23.81 11.77
CA LYS A 2 -16.14 22.81 11.66
C LYS A 2 -16.38 22.03 10.36
N MET A 3 -15.38 21.96 9.48
CA MET A 3 -15.41 21.19 8.23
C MET A 3 -15.70 19.71 8.51
N LYS A 4 -16.62 19.10 7.75
CA LYS A 4 -16.97 17.68 7.86
C LYS A 4 -16.66 16.93 6.57
N VAL A 5 -15.82 15.92 6.66
CA VAL A 5 -15.39 15.09 5.52
C VAL A 5 -15.93 13.68 5.66
N LEU A 6 -16.43 13.11 4.58
CA LEU A 6 -16.77 11.69 4.51
C LEU A 6 -15.80 10.98 3.57
N GLN A 7 -14.98 10.10 4.09
CA GLN A 7 -14.29 9.11 3.28
C GLN A 7 -15.20 7.92 3.00
N THR A 8 -15.01 7.26 1.87
CA THR A 8 -15.74 6.04 1.51
C THR A 8 -14.76 4.96 1.05
N ILE A 9 -15.01 3.73 1.44
CA ILE A 9 -14.28 2.55 0.97
C ILE A 9 -15.27 1.38 0.79
N SER A 10 -15.16 0.64 -0.30
CA SER A 10 -16.13 -0.42 -0.64
C SER A 10 -16.03 -1.67 0.25
N GLY A 11 -14.87 -1.92 0.86
CA GLY A 11 -14.64 -3.00 1.81
C GLY A 11 -13.55 -2.60 2.79
N PHE A 12 -13.75 -2.91 4.07
CA PHE A 12 -12.88 -2.46 5.16
C PHE A 12 -12.64 -3.57 6.19
N SER A 13 -12.36 -4.79 5.73
CA SER A 13 -12.01 -5.91 6.61
C SER A 13 -10.49 -6.02 6.80
N VAL A 14 -10.08 -6.63 7.90
CA VAL A 14 -8.66 -6.89 8.21
C VAL A 14 -7.97 -7.65 7.06
N GLN A 15 -8.70 -8.53 6.38
CA GLN A 15 -8.19 -9.34 5.27
C GLN A 15 -8.06 -8.57 3.94
N SER A 16 -8.53 -7.32 3.87
CA SER A 16 -8.58 -6.53 2.62
C SER A 16 -7.23 -5.92 2.19
N GLY A 17 -6.15 -6.13 2.96
CA GLY A 17 -4.79 -5.78 2.58
C GLY A 17 -4.36 -4.35 2.88
N GLY A 18 -3.26 -3.91 2.27
CA GLY A 18 -2.54 -2.68 2.61
C GLY A 18 -3.36 -1.38 2.52
N THR A 19 -4.29 -1.26 1.56
CA THR A 19 -5.18 -0.09 1.44
C THR A 19 -6.06 0.08 2.67
N THR A 20 -6.57 -1.02 3.24
CA THR A 20 -7.38 -0.99 4.45
C THR A 20 -6.56 -0.53 5.66
N SER A 21 -5.35 -1.08 5.82
CA SER A 21 -4.45 -0.72 6.93
C SER A 21 -4.03 0.76 6.86
N SER A 22 -3.68 1.26 5.68
CA SER A 22 -3.32 2.67 5.50
C SER A 22 -4.52 3.61 5.70
N THR A 23 -5.70 3.24 5.20
CA THR A 23 -6.93 4.02 5.45
C THR A 23 -7.27 4.06 6.94
N TYR A 24 -7.13 2.94 7.66
CA TYR A 24 -7.31 2.92 9.11
C TYR A 24 -6.34 3.88 9.83
N ALA A 25 -5.05 3.80 9.51
CA ALA A 25 -4.04 4.65 10.11
C ALA A 25 -4.30 6.14 9.82
N LEU A 26 -4.73 6.47 8.59
CA LEU A 26 -5.12 7.83 8.22
C LEU A 26 -6.33 8.33 9.03
N MET A 27 -7.38 7.53 9.13
CA MET A 27 -8.61 7.90 9.86
C MET A 27 -8.35 8.08 11.34
N ASP A 28 -7.55 7.19 11.94
CA ASP A 28 -7.15 7.30 13.35
C ASP A 28 -6.27 8.55 13.58
N GLY A 29 -5.37 8.86 12.64
CA GLY A 29 -4.57 10.09 12.65
C GLY A 29 -5.44 11.34 12.54
N LEU A 30 -6.37 11.39 11.58
CA LEU A 30 -7.31 12.50 11.42
C LEU A 30 -8.15 12.74 12.68
N TRP A 31 -8.62 11.66 13.29
CA TRP A 31 -9.37 11.74 14.54
C TRP A 31 -8.52 12.29 15.70
N LYS A 32 -7.25 11.84 15.83
CA LYS A 32 -6.32 12.30 16.86
C LYS A 32 -5.96 13.78 16.74
N ILE A 33 -5.85 14.32 15.53
CA ILE A 33 -5.64 15.78 15.33
C ILE A 33 -6.94 16.59 15.45
N GLY A 34 -8.06 15.96 15.78
CA GLY A 34 -9.35 16.62 15.97
C GLY A 34 -10.05 17.01 14.66
N ALA A 35 -9.66 16.49 13.50
CA ALA A 35 -10.37 16.66 12.24
C ALA A 35 -11.75 15.98 12.31
N SER A 36 -12.76 16.61 11.68
CA SER A 36 -14.10 16.01 11.61
C SER A 36 -14.20 15.18 10.33
N ALA A 37 -13.68 13.97 10.37
CA ALA A 37 -13.68 13.03 9.26
C ALA A 37 -14.30 11.70 9.69
N ASP A 38 -15.22 11.19 8.88
CA ASP A 38 -15.85 9.87 9.03
C ASP A 38 -15.47 8.97 7.84
N LEU A 39 -15.54 7.66 8.05
CA LEU A 39 -15.34 6.64 7.01
C LEU A 39 -16.60 5.79 6.86
N LEU A 40 -17.21 5.83 5.69
CA LEU A 40 -18.33 4.96 5.33
C LEU A 40 -17.82 3.68 4.67
N THR A 41 -18.29 2.55 5.15
CA THR A 41 -18.07 1.23 4.54
C THR A 41 -19.33 0.37 4.59
N VAL A 42 -19.38 -0.64 3.73
CA VAL A 42 -20.40 -1.69 3.79
C VAL A 42 -19.83 -2.86 4.60
N ARG A 43 -20.59 -3.36 5.56
CA ARG A 43 -20.18 -4.49 6.40
C ARG A 43 -19.72 -5.67 5.55
N PRO A 44 -18.73 -6.44 6.00
CA PRO A 44 -18.36 -7.70 5.37
C PRO A 44 -19.58 -8.61 5.18
N ALA A 45 -19.56 -9.41 4.11
CA ALA A 45 -20.66 -10.35 3.86
C ALA A 45 -20.59 -11.57 4.79
N SER A 46 -19.39 -11.99 5.18
CA SER A 46 -19.19 -13.10 6.11
C SER A 46 -19.35 -12.64 7.56
N PRO A 47 -20.15 -13.34 8.38
CA PRO A 47 -20.26 -13.08 9.81
C PRO A 47 -18.93 -13.25 10.58
N SER A 48 -18.00 -14.04 10.04
CA SER A 48 -16.67 -14.26 10.62
C SER A 48 -15.70 -13.10 10.36
N GLU A 49 -16.01 -12.23 9.39
CA GLU A 49 -15.20 -11.07 9.09
C GLU A 49 -15.68 -9.85 9.87
N VAL A 50 -14.73 -9.08 10.38
CA VAL A 50 -15.00 -7.85 11.13
C VAL A 50 -14.37 -6.68 10.39
N SER A 51 -15.09 -5.56 10.31
CA SER A 51 -14.52 -4.31 9.79
C SER A 51 -13.38 -3.85 10.67
N MET A 52 -12.29 -3.44 10.05
CA MET A 52 -11.18 -2.79 10.74
C MET A 52 -11.69 -1.50 11.43
N GLY A 53 -11.29 -1.28 12.67
CA GLY A 53 -11.76 -0.11 13.43
C GLY A 53 -13.17 -0.21 13.98
N LYS A 54 -13.78 -1.40 14.05
CA LYS A 54 -15.08 -1.59 14.71
C LYS A 54 -15.07 -0.95 16.12
N GLY A 55 -16.08 -0.13 16.39
CA GLY A 55 -16.19 0.62 17.66
C GLY A 55 -15.50 2.00 17.63
N ARG A 56 -14.77 2.36 16.59
CA ARG A 56 -14.22 3.70 16.42
C ARG A 56 -15.32 4.71 16.08
N PRO A 57 -15.33 5.91 16.68
CA PRO A 57 -16.40 6.90 16.51
C PRO A 57 -16.51 7.42 15.07
N TRP A 58 -15.40 7.42 14.32
CA TRP A 58 -15.35 7.84 12.93
C TRP A 58 -15.82 6.77 11.93
N LEU A 59 -16.01 5.50 12.34
CA LEU A 59 -16.46 4.45 11.45
C LEU A 59 -18.00 4.45 11.33
N LYS A 60 -18.50 4.58 10.10
CA LYS A 60 -19.92 4.49 9.75
C LYS A 60 -20.12 3.23 8.90
N GLU A 61 -20.79 2.25 9.46
CA GLU A 61 -21.06 0.98 8.79
C GLU A 61 -22.53 0.88 8.38
N VAL A 62 -22.76 0.54 7.13
CA VAL A 62 -24.10 0.18 6.65
C VAL A 62 -24.22 -1.33 6.45
N ALA A 63 -25.46 -1.83 6.47
CA ALA A 63 -25.72 -3.24 6.23
C ALA A 63 -25.29 -3.65 4.82
N ASN A 64 -24.82 -4.91 4.68
CA ASN A 64 -24.45 -5.46 3.38
C ASN A 64 -25.70 -5.79 2.57
N ASP A 65 -25.86 -5.04 1.49
CA ASP A 65 -26.93 -5.22 0.50
C ASP A 65 -26.36 -5.14 -0.93
N TYR A 66 -25.09 -5.50 -1.09
CA TYR A 66 -24.42 -5.41 -2.38
C TYR A 66 -25.16 -6.15 -3.49
N SER A 67 -25.54 -5.39 -4.53
CA SER A 67 -26.08 -5.95 -5.77
C SER A 67 -24.96 -6.31 -6.73
N ARG A 68 -24.92 -7.56 -7.18
CA ARG A 68 -24.00 -8.00 -8.25
C ARG A 68 -24.52 -7.61 -9.62
N PRO A 69 -23.68 -7.37 -10.64
CA PRO A 69 -22.21 -7.56 -10.60
C PRO A 69 -21.39 -6.34 -10.17
N PHE A 70 -22.02 -5.17 -9.94
CA PHE A 70 -21.29 -3.91 -9.76
C PHE A 70 -21.16 -3.46 -8.31
N PHE A 71 -21.70 -4.21 -7.38
CA PHE A 71 -21.61 -3.92 -5.95
C PHE A 71 -22.15 -2.54 -5.56
N PHE A 72 -23.35 -2.21 -6.07
CA PHE A 72 -24.12 -1.08 -5.55
C PHE A 72 -24.76 -1.45 -4.22
N SER A 73 -24.85 -0.47 -3.31
CA SER A 73 -25.53 -0.61 -2.02
C SER A 73 -26.55 0.51 -1.84
N ARG A 74 -27.81 0.13 -1.64
CA ARG A 74 -28.89 1.10 -1.35
C ARG A 74 -28.68 1.79 -0.01
N HIS A 75 -28.22 1.04 1.00
CA HIS A 75 -27.92 1.61 2.30
C HIS A 75 -26.79 2.66 2.23
N ALA A 76 -25.71 2.39 1.47
CA ALA A 76 -24.68 3.38 1.23
C ALA A 76 -25.18 4.61 0.48
N GLN A 77 -26.02 4.42 -0.56
CA GLN A 77 -26.65 5.54 -1.29
C GLN A 77 -27.51 6.41 -0.38
N GLN A 78 -28.35 5.81 0.47
CA GLN A 78 -29.19 6.52 1.43
C GLN A 78 -28.35 7.31 2.43
N PHE A 79 -27.28 6.70 2.95
CA PHE A 79 -26.36 7.38 3.86
C PHE A 79 -25.70 8.59 3.18
N LEU A 80 -25.12 8.41 1.99
CA LEU A 80 -24.48 9.47 1.21
C LEU A 80 -25.43 10.64 0.86
N ALA A 81 -26.70 10.34 0.59
CA ALA A 81 -27.69 11.34 0.24
C ALA A 81 -28.22 12.11 1.45
N GLY A 82 -28.32 11.45 2.61
CA GLY A 82 -29.03 11.96 3.79
C GLY A 82 -28.15 12.66 4.84
N GLN A 83 -26.83 12.61 4.69
CA GLN A 83 -25.90 13.19 5.69
C GLN A 83 -25.31 14.50 5.22
N ASP A 84 -25.02 15.38 6.17
CA ASP A 84 -24.47 16.70 5.90
C ASP A 84 -22.94 16.71 6.06
N TYR A 85 -22.25 16.60 4.91
CA TYR A 85 -20.79 16.67 4.78
C TYR A 85 -20.42 17.73 3.75
N ASP A 86 -19.25 18.35 3.92
CA ASP A 86 -18.74 19.40 3.03
C ASP A 86 -17.89 18.85 1.87
N LEU A 87 -17.35 17.62 2.02
CA LEU A 87 -16.50 16.96 1.03
C LEU A 87 -16.64 15.44 1.11
N PHE A 88 -16.60 14.79 -0.04
CA PHE A 88 -16.47 13.33 -0.13
C PHE A 88 -15.08 12.92 -0.62
N HIS A 89 -14.48 11.90 0.01
CA HIS A 89 -13.22 11.34 -0.40
C HIS A 89 -13.38 9.83 -0.68
N CYS A 90 -13.31 9.46 -1.95
CA CYS A 90 -13.55 8.10 -2.43
C CYS A 90 -12.22 7.31 -2.48
N ASN A 91 -12.10 6.23 -1.70
CA ASN A 91 -10.95 5.32 -1.75
C ASN A 91 -11.24 4.17 -2.71
N GLY A 92 -10.48 4.09 -3.79
CA GLY A 92 -10.57 3.06 -4.84
C GLY A 92 -11.54 3.40 -5.97
N LEU A 93 -11.60 2.48 -6.94
CA LEU A 93 -12.40 2.56 -8.16
C LEU A 93 -13.11 1.23 -8.44
N TRP A 94 -13.93 1.20 -9.47
CA TRP A 94 -14.54 0.00 -10.09
C TRP A 94 -15.66 -0.66 -9.31
N MET A 95 -16.08 -0.12 -8.15
CA MET A 95 -17.20 -0.62 -7.35
C MET A 95 -18.37 0.38 -7.40
N GLY A 96 -19.60 -0.11 -7.36
CA GLY A 96 -20.80 0.74 -7.41
C GLY A 96 -20.83 1.81 -6.32
N VAL A 97 -20.36 1.49 -5.11
CA VAL A 97 -20.26 2.46 -4.00
C VAL A 97 -19.29 3.61 -4.34
N ASN A 98 -18.15 3.31 -5.01
CA ASN A 98 -17.23 4.35 -5.44
C ASN A 98 -17.87 5.31 -6.44
N HIS A 99 -18.58 4.75 -7.45
CA HIS A 99 -19.35 5.54 -8.40
C HIS A 99 -20.43 6.38 -7.71
N ASP A 100 -21.20 5.79 -6.80
CA ASP A 100 -22.28 6.49 -6.08
C ASP A 100 -21.76 7.64 -5.24
N THR A 101 -20.60 7.48 -4.60
CA THR A 101 -19.92 8.56 -3.87
C THR A 101 -19.69 9.76 -4.79
N CYS A 102 -19.05 9.54 -5.94
CA CYS A 102 -18.78 10.60 -6.92
C CYS A 102 -20.06 11.19 -7.53
N ARG A 103 -21.04 10.34 -7.89
CA ARG A 103 -22.31 10.74 -8.47
C ARG A 103 -23.14 11.60 -7.52
N ILE A 104 -23.22 11.21 -6.25
CA ILE A 104 -23.97 11.94 -5.23
C ILE A 104 -23.28 13.25 -4.89
N ALA A 105 -21.93 13.28 -4.78
CA ALA A 105 -21.17 14.51 -4.62
C ALA A 105 -21.53 15.53 -5.71
N ARG A 106 -21.48 15.13 -6.98
CA ARG A 106 -21.83 16.01 -8.10
C ARG A 106 -23.27 16.51 -8.05
N ARG A 107 -24.25 15.63 -7.70
CA ARG A 107 -25.66 16.02 -7.56
C ARG A 107 -25.88 17.05 -6.46
N ARG A 108 -25.12 16.91 -5.37
CA ARG A 108 -25.16 17.85 -4.23
C ARG A 108 -24.26 19.07 -4.41
N ARG A 109 -23.49 19.14 -5.51
CA ARG A 109 -22.50 20.19 -5.79
C ARG A 109 -21.41 20.26 -4.72
N LEU A 110 -21.05 19.12 -4.14
CA LEU A 110 -19.95 19.01 -3.19
C LEU A 110 -18.65 18.71 -3.91
N PRO A 111 -17.51 19.24 -3.44
CA PRO A 111 -16.21 18.81 -3.90
C PRO A 111 -15.98 17.32 -3.54
N TYR A 112 -15.22 16.62 -4.38
CA TYR A 112 -14.85 15.26 -4.07
C TYR A 112 -13.44 14.92 -4.54
N ILE A 113 -12.77 14.07 -3.75
CA ILE A 113 -11.45 13.53 -4.01
C ILE A 113 -11.59 12.05 -4.37
N ILE A 114 -10.69 11.55 -5.21
CA ILE A 114 -10.53 10.12 -5.46
C ILE A 114 -9.09 9.72 -5.19
N SER A 115 -8.90 8.69 -4.36
CA SER A 115 -7.63 7.98 -4.21
C SER A 115 -7.68 6.69 -5.04
N PRO A 116 -6.98 6.60 -6.19
CA PRO A 116 -7.08 5.43 -7.07
C PRO A 116 -6.41 4.18 -6.51
N HIS A 117 -5.43 4.31 -5.61
CA HIS A 117 -4.67 3.21 -5.02
C HIS A 117 -4.12 2.21 -6.07
N GLY A 118 -3.45 2.74 -7.10
CA GLY A 118 -2.84 1.96 -8.18
C GLY A 118 -3.82 1.44 -9.24
N MET A 119 -5.11 1.69 -9.10
CA MET A 119 -6.13 1.15 -10.03
C MET A 119 -6.10 1.81 -11.42
N LEU A 120 -5.32 2.89 -11.60
CA LEU A 120 -5.06 3.55 -12.89
C LEU A 120 -3.74 3.11 -13.55
N TYR A 121 -3.00 2.21 -12.95
CA TYR A 121 -1.79 1.65 -13.54
C TYR A 121 -2.11 0.79 -14.77
N PRO A 122 -1.23 0.73 -15.78
CA PRO A 122 -1.47 -0.02 -17.01
C PRO A 122 -1.82 -1.50 -16.78
N ALA A 123 -1.10 -2.18 -15.88
CA ALA A 123 -1.39 -3.57 -15.53
C ALA A 123 -2.78 -3.73 -14.90
N ALA A 124 -3.14 -2.82 -13.97
CA ALA A 124 -4.47 -2.82 -13.37
C ALA A 124 -5.57 -2.56 -14.41
N LEU A 125 -5.35 -1.67 -15.37
CA LEU A 125 -6.31 -1.38 -16.44
C LEU A 125 -6.46 -2.55 -17.43
N LYS A 126 -5.40 -3.30 -17.70
CA LYS A 126 -5.43 -4.49 -18.59
C LYS A 126 -6.22 -5.66 -17.96
N HIS A 127 -6.18 -5.80 -16.63
CA HIS A 127 -6.93 -6.87 -15.95
C HIS A 127 -8.43 -6.65 -16.09
N HIS A 128 -9.15 -7.61 -16.72
CA HIS A 128 -10.55 -7.49 -17.12
C HIS A 128 -10.85 -6.24 -17.99
N ALA A 129 -9.95 -5.93 -18.94
CA ALA A 129 -9.97 -4.70 -19.74
C ALA A 129 -11.34 -4.39 -20.36
N TRP A 130 -12.03 -5.38 -20.95
CA TRP A 130 -13.33 -5.16 -21.60
C TRP A 130 -14.40 -4.64 -20.63
N LYS A 131 -14.47 -5.22 -19.40
CA LYS A 131 -15.42 -4.74 -18.36
C LYS A 131 -15.08 -3.31 -17.94
N LYS A 132 -13.80 -3.02 -17.73
CA LYS A 132 -13.35 -1.68 -17.35
C LYS A 132 -13.56 -0.67 -18.46
N THR A 133 -13.41 -1.04 -19.73
CA THR A 133 -13.69 -0.15 -20.87
C THR A 133 -15.15 0.28 -20.89
N VAL A 134 -16.08 -0.67 -20.70
CA VAL A 134 -17.51 -0.35 -20.61
C VAL A 134 -17.81 0.53 -19.39
N LEU A 135 -17.30 0.17 -18.21
CA LEU A 135 -17.51 0.95 -16.99
C LEU A 135 -16.90 2.36 -17.08
N ARG A 136 -15.74 2.50 -17.72
CA ARG A 136 -15.11 3.80 -17.98
C ARG A 136 -15.99 4.68 -18.86
N ALA A 137 -16.52 4.13 -19.95
CA ALA A 137 -17.38 4.86 -20.87
C ALA A 137 -18.70 5.29 -20.21
N LEU A 138 -19.29 4.43 -19.38
CA LEU A 138 -20.56 4.71 -18.72
C LEU A 138 -20.43 5.67 -17.54
N TRP A 139 -19.40 5.48 -16.68
CA TRP A 139 -19.36 6.17 -15.38
C TRP A 139 -17.97 6.72 -15.02
N TYR A 140 -16.93 5.90 -15.03
CA TYR A 140 -15.67 6.22 -14.36
C TYR A 140 -14.83 7.28 -15.06
N ASN A 141 -14.91 7.44 -16.39
CA ASN A 141 -14.26 8.57 -17.04
C ASN A 141 -14.82 9.90 -16.49
N ARG A 142 -16.15 9.99 -16.36
CA ARG A 142 -16.76 11.17 -15.77
C ARG A 142 -16.41 11.35 -14.30
N ASP A 143 -16.44 10.28 -13.51
CA ASP A 143 -16.11 10.33 -12.08
C ASP A 143 -14.69 10.85 -11.86
N ILE A 144 -13.72 10.31 -12.60
CA ILE A 144 -12.31 10.66 -12.46
C ILE A 144 -12.03 12.05 -13.02
N LEU A 145 -12.49 12.35 -14.25
CA LEU A 145 -12.15 13.60 -14.93
C LEU A 145 -12.85 14.83 -14.31
N GLN A 146 -13.95 14.64 -13.58
CA GLN A 146 -14.67 15.71 -12.86
C GLN A 146 -14.36 15.75 -11.36
N ALA A 147 -13.42 14.95 -10.87
CA ALA A 147 -12.98 15.03 -9.48
C ALA A 147 -12.36 16.41 -9.21
N THR A 148 -12.64 16.95 -8.02
CA THR A 148 -12.04 18.24 -7.59
C THR A 148 -10.53 18.11 -7.43
N CYS A 149 -10.07 16.95 -6.92
CA CYS A 149 -8.67 16.59 -6.77
C CYS A 149 -8.53 15.07 -6.85
N LEU A 150 -7.40 14.57 -7.34
CA LEU A 150 -7.00 13.18 -7.11
C LEU A 150 -5.96 13.14 -5.98
N HIS A 151 -5.99 12.07 -5.20
CA HIS A 151 -4.95 11.79 -4.22
C HIS A 151 -4.11 10.61 -4.70
N ALA A 152 -2.85 10.85 -5.00
CA ALA A 152 -1.84 9.86 -5.33
C ALA A 152 -0.97 9.56 -4.11
N THR A 153 -0.59 8.31 -3.91
CA THR A 153 0.26 7.91 -2.78
C THR A 153 1.75 8.10 -3.05
N CYS A 154 2.11 8.34 -4.31
CA CYS A 154 3.49 8.59 -4.76
C CYS A 154 3.50 9.31 -6.12
N THR A 155 4.66 9.84 -6.50
CA THR A 155 4.85 10.54 -7.79
C THR A 155 4.62 9.64 -9.00
N GLN A 156 4.88 8.34 -8.90
CA GLN A 156 4.58 7.40 -9.96
C GLN A 156 3.06 7.27 -10.19
N GLU A 157 2.26 7.25 -9.14
CA GLU A 157 0.79 7.23 -9.24
C GLU A 157 0.26 8.55 -9.82
N LEU A 158 0.84 9.70 -9.45
CA LEU A 158 0.53 10.99 -10.07
C LEU A 158 0.74 10.92 -11.59
N ALA A 159 1.88 10.39 -12.06
CA ALA A 159 2.15 10.24 -13.48
C ALA A 159 1.10 9.37 -14.19
N HIS A 160 0.58 8.33 -13.53
CA HIS A 160 -0.50 7.50 -14.06
C HIS A 160 -1.85 8.22 -14.07
N CYS A 161 -2.15 9.07 -13.10
CA CYS A 161 -3.32 9.95 -13.11
C CYS A 161 -3.27 10.91 -14.32
N ARG A 162 -2.11 11.53 -14.58
CA ARG A 162 -1.87 12.39 -15.74
C ARG A 162 -2.00 11.63 -17.07
N ARG A 163 -1.40 10.44 -17.16
CA ARG A 163 -1.51 9.56 -18.34
C ARG A 163 -2.95 9.12 -18.61
N PHE A 164 -3.77 8.93 -17.58
CA PHE A 164 -5.21 8.64 -17.73
C PHE A 164 -5.97 9.81 -18.37
N GLY A 165 -5.44 11.03 -18.32
CA GLY A 165 -6.02 12.24 -18.89
C GLY A 165 -6.55 13.23 -17.86
N TYR A 166 -6.34 13.00 -16.56
CA TYR A 166 -6.76 13.94 -15.53
C TYR A 166 -5.88 15.20 -15.55
N ARG A 167 -6.51 16.37 -15.61
CA ARG A 167 -5.86 17.68 -15.71
C ARG A 167 -6.01 18.55 -14.46
N GLY A 168 -6.88 18.18 -13.54
CA GLY A 168 -7.09 18.88 -12.28
C GLY A 168 -5.95 18.65 -11.27
N PRO A 169 -6.06 19.23 -10.06
CA PRO A 169 -5.08 19.07 -9.00
C PRO A 169 -4.86 17.62 -8.59
N VAL A 170 -3.60 17.23 -8.35
CA VAL A 170 -3.26 15.91 -7.78
C VAL A 170 -2.41 16.13 -6.54
N ALA A 171 -2.91 15.73 -5.39
CA ALA A 171 -2.16 15.73 -4.14
C ALA A 171 -1.33 14.45 -4.04
N VAL A 172 -0.04 14.58 -3.78
CA VAL A 172 0.86 13.45 -3.51
C VAL A 172 1.07 13.36 -2.01
N ILE A 173 0.30 12.46 -1.37
CA ILE A 173 0.35 12.25 0.08
C ILE A 173 0.59 10.75 0.29
N PRO A 174 1.65 10.33 1.01
CA PRO A 174 1.97 8.93 1.18
C PRO A 174 0.92 8.20 2.03
N ASN A 175 0.91 6.88 1.93
CA ASN A 175 0.16 6.07 2.86
C ASN A 175 0.79 6.13 4.26
N PRO A 176 0.01 6.41 5.32
CA PRO A 176 0.53 6.36 6.67
C PRO A 176 0.79 4.92 7.13
N LEU A 177 1.79 4.77 7.97
CA LEU A 177 2.12 3.52 8.63
C LEU A 177 2.09 3.72 10.15
N THR A 178 1.35 2.87 10.85
CA THR A 178 1.49 2.77 12.31
C THR A 178 2.79 2.04 12.61
N ILE A 179 3.79 2.80 13.10
CA ILE A 179 5.10 2.26 13.46
C ILE A 179 4.91 1.44 14.73
N PRO A 180 5.39 0.18 14.78
CA PRO A 180 5.35 -0.63 16.00
C PRO A 180 6.10 0.08 17.13
N LYS A 181 5.50 0.11 18.33
CA LYS A 181 6.02 0.91 19.45
C LYS A 181 7.39 0.47 19.93
N GLU A 182 7.81 -0.73 19.71
CA GLU A 182 9.15 -1.20 20.02
C GLU A 182 9.52 -2.34 19.10
N ALA A 183 10.56 -2.11 18.34
CA ALA A 183 11.34 -3.16 17.76
C ALA A 183 12.46 -3.58 18.74
N ASP A 184 12.16 -3.83 20.01
CA ASP A 184 13.05 -4.53 20.95
C ASP A 184 13.35 -5.96 20.48
N TRP A 185 12.76 -6.33 19.35
CA TRP A 185 12.89 -7.62 18.68
C TRP A 185 14.26 -7.84 18.03
N LYS A 186 15.08 -6.79 17.84
CA LYS A 186 16.46 -6.96 17.33
C LYS A 186 17.43 -7.52 18.36
N GLU A 187 17.23 -7.27 19.64
CA GLU A 187 18.11 -7.81 20.68
C GLU A 187 17.98 -9.34 20.82
N GLU A 188 16.77 -9.88 20.61
CA GLU A 188 16.54 -11.34 20.61
C GLU A 188 16.97 -12.02 19.29
N ALA A 189 17.02 -11.27 18.17
CA ALA A 189 17.39 -11.78 16.86
C ALA A 189 18.90 -11.77 16.58
N ALA A 190 19.68 -11.06 17.38
CA ALA A 190 21.14 -10.93 17.26
C ALA A 190 21.91 -12.14 17.84
N GLY A 191 21.44 -13.35 17.57
CA GLY A 191 22.33 -14.51 17.63
C GLY A 191 23.35 -14.37 16.51
N GLU A 192 24.67 -14.49 16.85
CA GLU A 192 25.77 -14.61 15.89
C GLU A 192 25.50 -15.82 14.96
N SER A 193 24.69 -15.62 13.95
CA SER A 193 24.47 -16.61 12.91
C SER A 193 25.30 -16.19 11.70
N ASP A 194 26.28 -17.00 11.31
CA ASP A 194 26.99 -16.85 10.04
C ASP A 194 26.09 -16.88 8.81
N CYS A 195 24.79 -17.00 9.01
CA CYS A 195 23.78 -17.16 7.99
C CYS A 195 22.86 -15.92 7.90
N ARG A 196 22.92 -15.20 6.78
CA ARG A 196 22.05 -14.04 6.50
C ARG A 196 20.61 -14.49 6.25
N ARG A 197 19.66 -13.89 6.94
CA ARG A 197 18.22 -14.13 6.73
C ARG A 197 17.69 -13.10 5.73
N ILE A 198 17.28 -13.57 4.57
CA ILE A 198 16.66 -12.76 3.53
C ILE A 198 15.18 -13.12 3.50
N GLY A 199 14.28 -12.13 3.39
CA GLY A 199 12.85 -12.39 3.39
C GLY A 199 12.15 -11.84 2.16
N PHE A 200 11.03 -12.47 1.82
CA PHE A 200 9.97 -11.92 1.00
C PHE A 200 8.68 -11.91 1.83
N LEU A 201 7.91 -10.82 1.77
CA LEU A 201 6.59 -10.78 2.40
C LEU A 201 5.57 -10.20 1.43
N GLY A 202 4.45 -10.90 1.27
CA GLY A 202 3.34 -10.43 0.47
C GLY A 202 2.47 -11.54 -0.09
N ARG A 203 1.38 -11.14 -0.76
CA ARG A 203 0.54 -12.11 -1.45
C ARG A 203 1.33 -12.80 -2.57
N LEU A 204 1.32 -14.12 -2.60
CA LEU A 204 1.95 -14.90 -3.66
C LEU A 204 1.13 -14.78 -4.96
N HIS A 205 1.64 -13.96 -5.87
CA HIS A 205 1.00 -13.65 -7.14
C HIS A 205 2.09 -13.35 -8.20
N PRO A 206 1.92 -13.75 -9.48
CA PRO A 206 2.94 -13.56 -10.53
C PRO A 206 3.49 -12.13 -10.66
N ILE A 207 2.70 -11.11 -10.35
CA ILE A 207 3.17 -9.71 -10.37
C ILE A 207 4.26 -9.42 -9.33
N LYS A 208 4.36 -10.26 -8.28
CA LYS A 208 5.37 -10.13 -7.23
C LYS A 208 6.72 -10.73 -7.59
N LYS A 209 6.79 -11.50 -8.68
CA LYS A 209 8.02 -12.07 -9.24
C LYS A 209 8.87 -12.83 -8.21
N VAL A 210 8.21 -13.59 -7.33
CA VAL A 210 8.90 -14.40 -6.29
C VAL A 210 9.82 -15.42 -6.93
N GLU A 211 9.46 -15.95 -8.10
CA GLU A 211 10.29 -16.85 -8.90
C GLU A 211 11.68 -16.26 -9.23
N ASN A 212 11.81 -14.94 -9.40
CA ASN A 212 13.09 -14.31 -9.67
C ASN A 212 14.06 -14.40 -8.48
N LEU A 213 13.53 -14.46 -7.23
CA LEU A 213 14.37 -14.72 -6.05
C LEU A 213 14.92 -16.15 -6.10
N LEU A 214 14.09 -17.12 -6.47
CA LEU A 214 14.50 -18.52 -6.57
C LEU A 214 15.56 -18.70 -7.65
N TYR A 215 15.37 -18.09 -8.81
CA TYR A 215 16.35 -18.10 -9.89
C TYR A 215 17.65 -17.42 -9.49
N ALA A 216 17.57 -16.30 -8.76
CA ALA A 216 18.74 -15.61 -8.24
C ALA A 216 19.56 -16.47 -7.27
N ILE A 217 18.90 -17.19 -6.35
CA ILE A 217 19.58 -18.12 -5.43
C ILE A 217 20.26 -19.25 -6.21
N ALA A 218 19.65 -19.77 -7.26
CA ALA A 218 20.25 -20.80 -8.10
C ALA A 218 21.51 -20.33 -8.83
N LEU A 219 21.66 -19.02 -9.07
CA LEU A 219 22.87 -18.39 -9.67
C LEU A 219 24.01 -18.18 -8.66
N LEU A 220 23.77 -18.38 -7.36
CA LEU A 220 24.81 -18.28 -6.33
C LEU A 220 25.66 -19.54 -6.30
N ALA A 221 26.96 -19.37 -5.96
CA ALA A 221 27.84 -20.50 -5.72
C ALA A 221 27.40 -21.29 -4.47
N PRO A 222 27.68 -22.59 -4.36
CA PRO A 222 27.29 -23.39 -3.20
C PRO A 222 27.75 -22.80 -1.85
N GLU A 223 28.93 -22.19 -1.82
CA GLU A 223 29.48 -21.53 -0.64
C GLU A 223 28.71 -20.27 -0.25
N GLU A 224 28.21 -19.54 -1.23
CA GLU A 224 27.36 -18.35 -1.01
C GLU A 224 25.98 -18.76 -0.49
N ARG A 225 25.37 -19.80 -1.08
CA ARG A 225 24.05 -20.33 -0.67
C ARG A 225 24.05 -20.80 0.79
N ARG A 226 25.11 -21.44 1.25
CA ARG A 226 25.21 -21.89 2.66
C ARG A 226 25.16 -20.75 3.67
N LYS A 227 25.51 -19.53 3.25
CA LYS A 227 25.54 -18.33 4.09
C LYS A 227 24.22 -17.57 4.15
N MET A 228 23.17 -18.09 3.53
CA MET A 228 21.86 -17.41 3.52
C MET A 228 20.69 -18.36 3.67
N ARG A 229 19.56 -17.82 4.09
CA ARG A 229 18.25 -18.46 4.07
C ARG A 229 17.23 -17.45 3.52
N LEU A 230 16.36 -17.91 2.62
CA LEU A 230 15.22 -17.15 2.15
C LEU A 230 13.95 -17.64 2.84
N THR A 231 13.27 -16.73 3.55
CA THR A 231 11.94 -17.00 4.12
C THR A 231 10.89 -16.30 3.28
N ILE A 232 9.96 -17.08 2.70
CA ILE A 232 8.83 -16.60 1.92
C ILE A 232 7.60 -16.56 2.82
N MET A 233 7.17 -15.34 3.18
CA MET A 233 6.03 -15.08 4.05
C MET A 233 4.84 -14.62 3.20
N GLY A 234 3.74 -15.36 3.25
CA GLY A 234 2.50 -15.03 2.54
C GLY A 234 1.84 -16.24 1.89
N CYS A 235 0.63 -16.00 1.41
CA CYS A 235 -0.18 -16.98 0.69
C CYS A 235 -0.69 -16.40 -0.63
N GLY A 236 -1.15 -17.27 -1.52
CA GLY A 236 -1.70 -16.87 -2.80
C GLY A 236 -2.65 -17.91 -3.39
N ALA A 237 -2.85 -17.86 -4.70
CA ALA A 237 -3.58 -18.90 -5.40
C ALA A 237 -2.77 -20.20 -5.42
N SER A 238 -3.41 -21.31 -5.09
CA SER A 238 -2.77 -22.63 -4.97
C SER A 238 -1.95 -23.05 -6.21
N GLY A 239 -2.32 -22.56 -7.38
CA GLY A 239 -1.56 -22.81 -8.61
C GLY A 239 -0.18 -22.17 -8.63
N TYR A 240 -0.07 -20.90 -8.17
CA TYR A 240 1.21 -20.19 -8.14
C TYR A 240 2.07 -20.64 -6.97
N GLU A 241 1.48 -20.97 -5.82
CA GLU A 241 2.22 -21.54 -4.70
C GLU A 241 2.87 -22.87 -5.09
N ARG A 242 2.10 -23.77 -5.71
CA ARG A 242 2.65 -25.05 -6.21
C ARG A 242 3.74 -24.85 -7.26
N PHE A 243 3.58 -23.86 -8.14
CA PHE A 243 4.63 -23.48 -9.09
C PHE A 243 5.92 -23.10 -8.36
N LEU A 244 5.87 -22.20 -7.37
CA LEU A 244 7.05 -21.80 -6.61
C LEU A 244 7.72 -22.99 -5.88
N GLN A 245 6.92 -23.87 -5.25
CA GLN A 245 7.43 -25.07 -4.60
C GLN A 245 8.10 -26.03 -5.59
N SER A 246 7.50 -26.20 -6.78
CA SER A 246 8.10 -27.03 -7.82
C SER A 246 9.41 -26.45 -8.37
N GLU A 247 9.51 -25.11 -8.44
CA GLU A 247 10.75 -24.42 -8.87
C GLU A 247 11.85 -24.58 -7.82
N VAL A 248 11.55 -24.49 -6.52
CA VAL A 248 12.51 -24.77 -5.44
C VAL A 248 13.13 -26.16 -5.61
N HIS A 249 12.27 -27.18 -5.84
CA HIS A 249 12.73 -28.56 -6.07
C HIS A 249 13.52 -28.70 -7.37
N ARG A 250 13.02 -28.13 -8.48
CA ARG A 250 13.71 -28.20 -9.77
C ARG A 250 15.10 -27.57 -9.75
N LEU A 251 15.29 -26.52 -8.94
CA LEU A 251 16.54 -25.78 -8.81
C LEU A 251 17.50 -26.38 -7.77
N GLY A 252 17.04 -27.35 -6.96
CA GLY A 252 17.83 -27.99 -5.90
C GLY A 252 18.25 -27.01 -4.80
N ILE A 253 17.29 -26.16 -4.36
CA ILE A 253 17.52 -25.11 -3.33
C ILE A 253 16.58 -25.27 -2.13
N GLU A 254 16.10 -26.48 -1.85
CA GLU A 254 15.21 -26.77 -0.73
C GLU A 254 15.85 -26.46 0.62
N GLY A 255 17.18 -26.58 0.69
CA GLY A 255 17.93 -26.26 1.91
C GLY A 255 18.01 -24.76 2.22
N GLU A 256 17.83 -23.91 1.23
CA GLU A 256 17.97 -22.45 1.34
C GLU A 256 16.63 -21.73 1.46
N VAL A 257 15.50 -22.35 1.12
CA VAL A 257 14.18 -21.70 0.99
C VAL A 257 13.16 -22.29 1.95
N GLU A 258 12.52 -21.44 2.71
CA GLU A 258 11.43 -21.78 3.63
C GLU A 258 10.15 -21.01 3.26
N PHE A 259 9.01 -21.70 3.27
CA PHE A 259 7.68 -21.10 3.13
C PHE A 259 7.01 -21.01 4.50
N ALA A 260 6.96 -19.81 5.08
CA ALA A 260 6.38 -19.56 6.39
C ALA A 260 4.84 -19.45 6.38
N GLY A 261 4.23 -19.37 5.20
CA GLY A 261 2.78 -19.15 5.10
C GLY A 261 2.36 -17.72 5.42
N PHE A 262 1.07 -17.55 5.73
CA PHE A 262 0.52 -16.22 6.05
C PHE A 262 0.94 -15.77 7.44
N VAL A 263 1.45 -14.54 7.52
CA VAL A 263 1.88 -13.91 8.77
C VAL A 263 1.21 -12.55 8.92
N GLU A 264 0.78 -12.21 10.14
CA GLU A 264 0.14 -10.93 10.46
C GLU A 264 0.44 -10.48 11.90
N GLY A 265 -0.01 -9.26 12.25
CA GLY A 265 0.12 -8.74 13.61
C GLY A 265 1.58 -8.60 14.06
N GLU A 266 1.85 -8.87 15.32
CA GLU A 266 3.17 -8.78 15.94
C GLU A 266 4.18 -9.76 15.32
N GLU A 267 3.72 -10.97 14.98
CA GLU A 267 4.56 -11.99 14.34
C GLU A 267 5.17 -11.49 13.02
N LYS A 268 4.39 -10.76 12.21
CA LYS A 268 4.91 -10.13 11.00
C LYS A 268 6.08 -9.21 11.29
N PHE A 269 5.95 -8.34 12.28
CA PHE A 269 7.00 -7.39 12.62
C PHE A 269 8.22 -8.07 13.25
N ARG A 270 8.01 -9.09 14.09
CA ARG A 270 9.09 -9.91 14.63
C ARG A 270 9.89 -10.62 13.53
N MET A 271 9.21 -11.20 12.55
CA MET A 271 9.88 -11.83 11.41
C MET A 271 10.63 -10.81 10.56
N LEU A 272 10.04 -9.64 10.30
CA LEU A 272 10.70 -8.57 9.54
C LEU A 272 11.98 -8.10 10.24
N SER A 273 11.94 -7.84 11.55
CA SER A 273 13.10 -7.36 12.31
C SER A 273 14.25 -8.36 12.36
N ALA A 274 13.96 -9.66 12.20
CA ALA A 274 14.96 -10.72 12.17
C ALA A 274 15.68 -10.86 10.82
N LEU A 275 15.24 -10.12 9.78
CA LEU A 275 15.86 -10.19 8.46
C LEU A 275 17.10 -9.31 8.36
N SER A 276 18.10 -9.79 7.64
CA SER A 276 19.22 -8.98 7.15
C SER A 276 18.78 -8.04 6.01
N ALA A 277 17.82 -8.47 5.20
CA ALA A 277 17.17 -7.64 4.19
C ALA A 277 15.82 -8.23 3.76
N LEU A 278 14.87 -7.35 3.41
CA LEU A 278 13.63 -7.72 2.73
C LEU A 278 13.79 -7.55 1.21
N MET A 279 13.31 -8.52 0.43
CA MET A 279 13.34 -8.50 -1.03
C MET A 279 11.95 -8.26 -1.61
N VAL A 280 11.80 -7.20 -2.42
CA VAL A 280 10.54 -6.81 -3.08
C VAL A 280 10.75 -6.76 -4.61
N PRO A 281 10.84 -7.92 -5.29
CA PRO A 281 11.15 -8.00 -6.73
C PRO A 281 9.93 -7.72 -7.63
N SER A 282 8.90 -7.11 -7.09
CA SER A 282 7.61 -6.91 -7.78
C SER A 282 7.77 -6.24 -9.14
N GLU A 283 7.06 -6.74 -10.15
CA GLU A 283 7.01 -6.09 -11.47
C GLU A 283 6.36 -4.70 -11.38
N GLN A 284 5.39 -4.55 -10.48
CA GLN A 284 4.71 -3.29 -10.22
C GLN A 284 4.12 -3.24 -8.82
N GLU A 285 4.33 -2.11 -8.14
CA GLU A 285 3.66 -1.74 -6.88
C GLU A 285 3.06 -0.34 -7.02
N ASN A 286 1.96 -0.11 -6.32
CA ASN A 286 1.47 1.25 -6.16
C ASN A 286 2.31 2.00 -5.12
N PHE A 287 2.24 1.56 -3.88
CA PHE A 287 3.04 2.06 -2.78
C PHE A 287 3.95 0.97 -2.21
N GLY A 288 3.42 -0.25 -2.02
CA GLY A 288 4.16 -1.35 -1.46
C GLY A 288 4.36 -1.19 0.05
N MET A 289 3.27 -1.25 0.83
CA MET A 289 3.27 -1.06 2.28
C MET A 289 4.31 -1.89 3.02
N ILE A 290 4.70 -3.03 2.45
CA ILE A 290 5.72 -3.90 3.05
C ILE A 290 7.10 -3.24 3.13
N VAL A 291 7.40 -2.30 2.21
CA VAL A 291 8.69 -1.58 2.24
C VAL A 291 8.79 -0.70 3.50
N PRO A 292 7.88 0.25 3.77
CA PRO A 292 7.96 1.05 4.98
C PRO A 292 7.73 0.20 6.25
N GLU A 293 7.01 -0.94 6.18
CA GLU A 293 6.89 -1.87 7.32
C GLU A 293 8.24 -2.49 7.69
N ALA A 294 9.03 -2.94 6.71
CA ALA A 294 10.36 -3.48 6.94
C ALA A 294 11.35 -2.41 7.43
N LEU A 295 11.34 -1.23 6.79
CA LEU A 295 12.16 -0.09 7.22
C LEU A 295 11.84 0.34 8.66
N ALA A 296 10.56 0.36 9.06
CA ALA A 296 10.15 0.64 10.43
C ALA A 296 10.73 -0.37 11.44
N CYS A 297 10.93 -1.62 11.03
CA CYS A 297 11.60 -2.64 11.80
C CYS A 297 13.15 -2.52 11.76
N GLY A 298 13.68 -1.53 11.08
CA GLY A 298 15.13 -1.35 10.87
C GLY A 298 15.73 -2.40 9.96
N THR A 299 14.98 -2.92 9.01
CA THR A 299 15.41 -3.92 8.03
C THR A 299 15.61 -3.25 6.68
N PRO A 300 16.83 -3.27 6.11
CA PRO A 300 17.09 -2.75 4.77
C PRO A 300 16.26 -3.45 3.71
N VAL A 301 15.92 -2.73 2.63
CA VAL A 301 15.03 -3.26 1.60
C VAL A 301 15.68 -3.22 0.22
N TYR A 302 15.65 -4.34 -0.49
CA TYR A 302 15.76 -4.35 -1.94
C TYR A 302 14.37 -4.19 -2.55
N ALA A 303 14.19 -3.19 -3.38
CA ALA A 303 12.97 -2.97 -4.14
C ALA A 303 13.27 -2.84 -5.64
N SER A 304 12.40 -3.41 -6.48
CA SER A 304 12.57 -3.32 -7.93
C SER A 304 12.25 -1.92 -8.47
N LEU A 305 12.72 -1.61 -9.69
CA LEU A 305 12.36 -0.39 -10.43
C LEU A 305 10.86 -0.28 -10.72
N GLY A 306 10.10 -1.37 -10.57
CA GLY A 306 8.64 -1.38 -10.66
C GLY A 306 7.93 -0.82 -9.42
N THR A 307 8.69 -0.37 -8.42
CA THR A 307 8.20 0.20 -7.16
C THR A 307 8.55 1.68 -7.05
N PRO A 308 7.82 2.50 -6.30
CA PRO A 308 8.11 3.94 -6.14
C PRO A 308 9.15 4.22 -5.04
N TRP A 309 10.16 3.36 -4.87
CA TRP A 309 11.08 3.40 -3.75
C TRP A 309 12.52 3.78 -4.11
N SER A 310 12.70 4.67 -5.10
CA SER A 310 14.04 5.18 -5.47
C SER A 310 14.78 5.83 -4.30
N VAL A 311 14.05 6.33 -3.31
CA VAL A 311 14.58 6.93 -2.08
C VAL A 311 15.43 5.97 -1.25
N LEU A 312 15.29 4.64 -1.41
CA LEU A 312 16.10 3.66 -0.69
C LEU A 312 17.61 3.84 -0.88
N GLU A 313 18.04 4.25 -2.08
CA GLU A 313 19.45 4.49 -2.38
C GLU A 313 19.93 5.84 -1.86
N THR A 314 19.13 6.89 -2.01
CA THR A 314 19.51 8.25 -1.55
C THR A 314 19.55 8.38 -0.03
N GLU A 315 18.70 7.65 0.68
CA GLU A 315 18.66 7.58 2.14
C GLU A 315 19.52 6.44 2.71
N HIS A 316 20.29 5.77 1.86
CA HIS A 316 21.20 4.67 2.27
C HIS A 316 20.52 3.62 3.16
N CYS A 317 19.27 3.22 2.82
CA CYS A 317 18.49 2.26 3.57
C CYS A 317 18.09 1.02 2.77
N GLY A 318 18.64 0.86 1.55
CA GLY A 318 18.35 -0.28 0.70
C GLY A 318 18.87 -0.13 -0.72
N TRP A 319 18.30 -0.90 -1.62
CA TRP A 319 18.65 -0.96 -3.05
C TRP A 319 17.41 -0.80 -3.91
N TRP A 320 17.51 -0.03 -4.96
CA TRP A 320 16.43 0.16 -5.93
C TRP A 320 16.97 -0.15 -7.33
N ARG A 321 16.79 -1.41 -7.77
CA ARG A 321 17.43 -1.97 -8.97
C ARG A 321 16.40 -2.73 -9.82
N ASP A 322 16.78 -3.16 -11.03
CA ASP A 322 15.92 -4.04 -11.86
C ASP A 322 15.73 -5.41 -11.20
N ASN A 323 14.62 -6.09 -11.52
CA ASN A 323 14.24 -7.35 -10.88
C ASN A 323 14.68 -8.60 -11.65
N SER A 324 15.74 -8.52 -12.46
CA SER A 324 16.34 -9.69 -13.10
C SER A 324 16.99 -10.61 -12.05
N PRO A 325 16.95 -11.93 -12.25
CA PRO A 325 17.64 -12.86 -11.36
C PRO A 325 19.13 -12.54 -11.15
N GLU A 326 19.80 -12.06 -12.19
CA GLU A 326 21.22 -11.67 -12.17
C GLU A 326 21.47 -10.48 -11.24
N THR A 327 20.63 -9.45 -11.33
CA THR A 327 20.74 -8.26 -10.46
C THR A 327 20.38 -8.60 -9.01
N ILE A 328 19.37 -9.44 -8.82
CA ILE A 328 19.00 -9.91 -7.47
C ILE A 328 20.15 -10.75 -6.87
N ALA A 329 20.74 -11.67 -7.64
CA ALA A 329 21.88 -12.48 -7.18
C ALA A 329 23.09 -11.61 -6.81
N ARG A 330 23.37 -10.56 -7.60
CA ARG A 330 24.42 -9.58 -7.27
C ARG A 330 24.11 -8.86 -5.96
N THR A 331 22.88 -8.42 -5.77
CA THR A 331 22.46 -7.74 -4.53
C THR A 331 22.52 -8.69 -3.31
N ILE A 332 22.20 -9.97 -3.48
CA ILE A 332 22.38 -10.95 -2.41
C ILE A 332 23.88 -11.07 -2.06
N ARG A 333 24.80 -11.12 -3.04
CA ARG A 333 26.25 -11.11 -2.78
C ARG A 333 26.70 -9.86 -2.05
N ASP A 334 26.16 -8.68 -2.45
CA ASP A 334 26.43 -7.43 -1.73
C ASP A 334 26.03 -7.59 -0.25
N ILE A 335 24.80 -8.06 0.04
CA ILE A 335 24.29 -8.28 1.40
C ILE A 335 25.17 -9.27 2.19
N LEU A 336 25.59 -10.37 1.56
CA LEU A 336 26.45 -11.39 2.19
C LEU A 336 27.84 -10.83 2.55
N GLY A 337 28.34 -9.88 1.77
CA GLY A 337 29.66 -9.26 1.96
C GLY A 337 29.66 -8.07 2.92
N LEU A 338 28.49 -7.50 3.25
CA LEU A 338 28.42 -6.34 4.13
C LEU A 338 28.63 -6.71 5.61
N PRO A 339 29.41 -5.92 6.37
CA PRO A 339 29.47 -6.03 7.83
C PRO A 339 28.08 -5.81 8.46
N GLU A 340 27.81 -6.47 9.59
CA GLU A 340 26.53 -6.29 10.33
C GLU A 340 26.31 -4.83 10.74
N SER A 341 27.37 -4.11 11.10
CA SER A 341 27.29 -2.69 11.44
C SER A 341 26.73 -1.83 10.32
N VAL A 342 27.05 -2.13 9.05
CA VAL A 342 26.55 -1.42 7.89
C VAL A 342 25.05 -1.70 7.68
N LEU A 343 24.64 -2.98 7.77
CA LEU A 343 23.22 -3.33 7.68
C LEU A 343 22.39 -2.70 8.81
N THR A 344 22.96 -2.62 10.02
CA THR A 344 22.33 -1.94 11.16
C THR A 344 22.19 -0.44 10.92
N GLU A 345 23.20 0.22 10.33
CA GLU A 345 23.13 1.63 9.96
C GLU A 345 22.07 1.87 8.87
N MET A 346 22.08 1.06 7.82
CA MET A 346 21.02 1.09 6.79
C MET A 346 19.61 0.93 7.41
N GLY A 347 19.47 0.04 8.38
CA GLY A 347 18.23 -0.17 9.11
C GLY A 347 17.80 1.07 9.92
N ARG A 348 18.73 1.77 10.58
CA ARG A 348 18.43 3.03 11.28
C ARG A 348 17.99 4.14 10.34
N ASN A 349 18.70 4.27 9.21
CA ASN A 349 18.33 5.24 8.17
C ASN A 349 16.91 4.98 7.65
N GLY A 350 16.59 3.70 7.39
CA GLY A 350 15.24 3.30 6.94
C GLY A 350 14.16 3.62 7.97
N ARG A 351 14.41 3.36 9.26
CA ARG A 351 13.48 3.70 10.33
C ARG A 351 13.27 5.21 10.43
N GLN A 352 14.34 6.00 10.36
CA GLN A 352 14.26 7.45 10.38
C GLN A 352 13.43 7.99 9.19
N LEU A 353 13.66 7.44 7.98
CA LEU A 353 12.86 7.77 6.80
C LEU A 353 11.36 7.55 7.03
N VAL A 354 11.00 6.44 7.67
CA VAL A 354 9.59 6.12 7.98
C VAL A 354 9.02 7.08 9.02
N GLU A 355 9.72 7.33 10.10
CA GLU A 355 9.32 8.24 11.17
C GLU A 355 9.13 9.68 10.66
N ASP A 356 9.96 10.11 9.71
CA ASP A 356 9.89 11.46 9.16
C ASP A 356 8.75 11.64 8.15
N ASN A 357 8.41 10.62 7.38
CA ASN A 357 7.52 10.79 6.24
C ASN A 357 6.18 10.03 6.31
N PHE A 358 6.08 8.96 7.10
CA PHE A 358 4.91 8.05 7.04
C PHE A 358 4.17 7.93 8.37
N GLU A 359 4.56 8.69 9.39
CA GLU A 359 3.87 8.70 10.67
C GLU A 359 2.42 9.17 10.50
N PRO A 360 1.43 8.46 11.10
CA PRO A 360 0.01 8.74 10.88
C PRO A 360 -0.43 10.17 11.18
N LEU A 361 0.15 10.83 12.19
CA LEU A 361 -0.20 12.21 12.53
C LEU A 361 0.30 13.20 11.47
N LYS A 362 1.53 13.02 10.97
CA LYS A 362 2.11 13.85 9.89
C LYS A 362 1.28 13.73 8.61
N VAL A 363 0.97 12.50 8.21
CA VAL A 363 0.15 12.25 7.00
C VAL A 363 -1.28 12.77 7.16
N ALA A 364 -1.87 12.62 8.35
CA ALA A 364 -3.19 13.18 8.66
C ALA A 364 -3.20 14.71 8.60
N GLN A 365 -2.14 15.37 9.04
CA GLN A 365 -1.99 16.83 8.90
C GLN A 365 -1.93 17.25 7.43
N MET A 366 -1.16 16.53 6.59
CA MET A 366 -1.12 16.80 5.14
C MET A 366 -2.52 16.63 4.52
N MET A 367 -3.20 15.54 4.83
CA MET A 367 -4.55 15.28 4.32
C MET A 367 -5.56 16.33 4.80
N ASN A 368 -5.48 16.77 6.05
CA ASN A 368 -6.35 17.83 6.57
C ASN A 368 -6.08 19.17 5.88
N ARG A 369 -4.81 19.53 5.62
CA ARG A 369 -4.44 20.73 4.82
C ARG A 369 -5.01 20.65 3.39
N LEU A 370 -5.01 19.48 2.76
CA LEU A 370 -5.67 19.29 1.47
C LEU A 370 -7.16 19.56 1.54
N TYR A 371 -7.86 19.03 2.55
CA TYR A 371 -9.30 19.28 2.75
C TYR A 371 -9.59 20.75 2.99
N GLU A 372 -8.80 21.44 3.81
CA GLU A 372 -8.93 22.87 4.06
C GLU A 372 -8.75 23.69 2.80
N TRP A 373 -7.73 23.40 2.02
CA TRP A 373 -7.48 24.07 0.74
C TRP A 373 -8.64 23.94 -0.23
N ILE A 374 -9.27 22.77 -0.30
CA ILE A 374 -10.42 22.52 -1.18
C ILE A 374 -11.68 23.24 -0.67
N ILE A 375 -11.96 23.17 0.65
CA ILE A 375 -13.24 23.59 1.21
C ILE A 375 -13.22 25.08 1.60
N LYS A 376 -12.17 25.52 2.29
CA LYS A 376 -12.10 26.87 2.86
C LYS A 376 -11.50 27.87 1.86
N ASP A 377 -10.44 27.46 1.18
CA ASP A 377 -9.68 28.35 0.31
C ASP A 377 -10.16 28.30 -1.14
N GLY A 378 -11.11 27.41 -1.48
CA GLY A 378 -11.70 27.31 -2.81
C GLY A 378 -10.68 26.99 -3.91
N LEU A 379 -9.62 26.25 -3.61
CA LEU A 379 -8.48 25.95 -4.50
C LEU A 379 -7.62 27.17 -4.86
N ALA A 380 -7.55 28.15 -3.99
CA ALA A 380 -6.76 29.36 -4.22
C ALA A 380 -5.27 29.02 -4.45
N PRO A 381 -4.65 29.55 -5.51
CA PRO A 381 -3.24 29.23 -5.84
C PRO A 381 -2.26 29.64 -4.74
N GLU A 382 -2.50 30.74 -4.03
CA GLU A 382 -1.66 31.29 -3.00
C GLU A 382 -1.58 30.44 -1.72
N SER A 383 -2.64 29.68 -1.43
CA SER A 383 -2.69 28.76 -0.27
C SER A 383 -2.49 27.30 -0.64
N ARG A 384 -2.10 27.02 -1.90
CA ARG A 384 -1.89 25.67 -2.39
C ARG A 384 -0.81 24.95 -1.59
N PRO A 385 -1.11 23.76 -1.02
CA PRO A 385 -0.08 22.95 -0.36
C PRO A 385 1.03 22.52 -1.34
N GLU A 386 2.26 22.47 -0.88
CA GLU A 386 3.46 22.12 -1.65
C GLU A 386 3.42 20.71 -2.28
N PHE A 387 2.65 19.81 -1.68
CA PHE A 387 2.46 18.44 -2.18
C PHE A 387 1.34 18.33 -3.23
N VAL A 388 0.74 19.43 -3.67
CA VAL A 388 -0.31 19.45 -4.70
C VAL A 388 0.27 19.89 -6.04
N ASP A 389 0.24 18.97 -7.01
CA ASP A 389 0.60 19.21 -8.41
C ASP A 389 -0.59 19.78 -9.19
N VAL A 390 -0.38 20.85 -9.91
CA VAL A 390 -1.36 21.50 -10.82
C VAL A 390 -0.67 21.70 -12.15
N LEU A 391 -1.32 21.29 -13.26
CA LEU A 391 -0.81 21.48 -14.63
C LEU A 391 -0.97 22.93 -15.08
#